data_25e522eb7a94b0e10bdb68ee95c4d8f2
#
_entry.id   25e522eb7a94b0e10bdb68ee95c4d8f2
#
_cell.length_a   1.000
_cell.length_b   1.000
_cell.length_c   1.000
_cell.angle_alpha   90.00
_cell.angle_beta   90.00
_cell.angle_gamma   90.00
#
_symmetry.space_group_name_H-M   'P 1'
#
loop_
_entity.id
_entity.type
_entity.pdbx_description
1 polymer ?
#
loop_
_entity_poly.entity_id
_entity_poly.type
_entity_poly.pdbx_seq_one_letter_code
_entity_poly.pdbx_strand_id
1 'polypeptide(L)'
;MASYVIEGGYSLQGSIRPQGAKNEALQIISAVLLTPEVVTIHNIPNILDVNNLIDLLRHIGVKVTRLNDEGSYTFQADEVNIDYLHSEEFLSRSRALRGSILMAGALLGRFGYAIFPKPGGDKIGRRRLDTHLIGFQELGASCVYDSDKKSYILEAKKLQGKYMLLDEASVTGTANILMAAALAEGTTTIYNAACEPYLQQLSKLLVRMGAQIEGIGSNRLTIQGVKELHGAEHTMLPDMIEIGSFIGMAAMTNSELRITNASIPDLGIIPQAFRRLGITVEEQGDDLFIPRHPNGYEIDTFMDGSILTIADAPWPGLTPDLLSVFLVTATQAKGSVLIHQKMFE
;
A
#
# COMPACT_ATOMS: atom_id res chain seq x y z
N MET A 1 7.58 -15.24 -21.90
CA MET A 1 7.61 -13.82 -21.54
C MET A 1 6.64 -13.09 -22.44
N ALA A 2 5.78 -12.25 -21.89
CA ALA A 2 5.01 -11.33 -22.71
C ALA A 2 5.92 -10.17 -23.15
N SER A 3 5.74 -9.67 -24.36
CA SER A 3 6.44 -8.49 -24.88
C SER A 3 5.40 -7.48 -25.38
N TYR A 4 5.73 -6.20 -25.21
CA TYR A 4 4.92 -5.10 -25.71
C TYR A 4 5.66 -4.46 -26.89
N VAL A 5 4.91 -4.14 -27.95
CA VAL A 5 5.39 -3.31 -29.06
C VAL A 5 4.73 -1.95 -28.90
N ILE A 6 5.55 -0.90 -28.72
CA ILE A 6 5.06 0.45 -28.50
C ILE A 6 5.49 1.31 -29.68
N GLU A 7 4.50 1.88 -30.38
CA GLU A 7 4.71 2.87 -31.44
C GLU A 7 4.46 4.26 -30.84
N GLY A 8 5.51 5.07 -30.77
CA GLY A 8 5.45 6.42 -30.23
C GLY A 8 5.03 7.45 -31.28
N GLY A 9 4.96 8.74 -30.87
CA GLY A 9 4.67 9.88 -31.75
C GLY A 9 3.19 10.23 -31.89
N TYR A 10 2.30 9.59 -31.14
CA TYR A 10 0.86 9.87 -31.14
C TYR A 10 0.43 10.57 -29.86
N SER A 11 -0.43 11.60 -30.00
CA SER A 11 -1.14 12.15 -28.85
C SER A 11 -2.36 11.29 -28.53
N LEU A 12 -2.63 11.13 -27.23
CA LEU A 12 -3.78 10.39 -26.71
C LEU A 12 -4.94 11.36 -26.44
N GLN A 13 -6.16 10.82 -26.41
CA GLN A 13 -7.35 11.57 -25.98
C GLN A 13 -8.40 10.61 -25.42
N GLY A 14 -9.22 11.11 -24.51
CA GLY A 14 -10.33 10.35 -23.91
C GLY A 14 -10.28 10.33 -22.40
N SER A 15 -10.88 9.28 -21.83
CA SER A 15 -10.92 9.09 -20.39
C SER A 15 -10.32 7.75 -19.99
N ILE A 16 -9.73 7.71 -18.80
CA ILE A 16 -9.22 6.51 -18.17
C ILE A 16 -9.65 6.47 -16.71
N ARG A 17 -10.02 5.28 -16.24
CA ARG A 17 -10.30 5.02 -14.84
C ARG A 17 -9.14 4.26 -14.23
N PRO A 18 -8.51 4.77 -13.15
CA PRO A 18 -7.47 4.04 -12.43
C PRO A 18 -8.02 2.76 -11.82
N GLN A 19 -7.18 1.74 -11.74
CA GLN A 19 -7.50 0.52 -10.99
C GLN A 19 -7.41 0.77 -9.49
N GLY A 20 -7.87 -0.19 -8.68
CA GLY A 20 -7.69 -0.17 -7.24
C GLY A 20 -6.21 -0.19 -6.84
N ALA A 21 -5.89 0.48 -5.73
CA ALA A 21 -4.52 0.67 -5.28
C ALA A 21 -3.85 -0.66 -4.87
N LYS A 22 -2.74 -1.01 -5.53
CA LYS A 22 -1.96 -2.22 -5.23
C LYS A 22 -1.57 -2.31 -3.75
N ASN A 23 -1.03 -1.22 -3.22
CA ASN A 23 -0.52 -1.17 -1.85
C ASN A 23 -1.63 -1.28 -0.80
N GLU A 24 -2.84 -0.84 -1.12
CA GLU A 24 -4.03 -1.06 -0.32
C GLU A 24 -4.50 -2.51 -0.41
N ALA A 25 -4.59 -3.08 -1.63
CA ALA A 25 -5.03 -4.44 -1.85
C ALA A 25 -4.25 -5.45 -1.01
N LEU A 26 -2.93 -5.34 -0.98
CA LEU A 26 -2.09 -6.27 -0.21
C LEU A 26 -2.36 -6.21 1.30
N GLN A 27 -2.69 -5.03 1.84
CA GLN A 27 -3.02 -4.84 3.26
C GLN A 27 -4.44 -5.33 3.57
N ILE A 28 -5.42 -4.88 2.81
CA ILE A 28 -6.85 -5.18 2.99
C ILE A 28 -7.12 -6.68 2.83
N ILE A 29 -6.53 -7.32 1.82
CA ILE A 29 -6.67 -8.76 1.57
C ILE A 29 -5.99 -9.57 2.68
N SER A 30 -4.89 -9.10 3.26
CA SER A 30 -4.27 -9.74 4.42
C SER A 30 -5.12 -9.62 5.68
N ALA A 31 -5.84 -8.51 5.85
CA ALA A 31 -6.68 -8.26 7.02
C ALA A 31 -7.91 -9.19 7.12
N VAL A 32 -8.33 -9.84 6.01
CA VAL A 32 -9.46 -10.80 6.03
C VAL A 32 -9.19 -11.98 6.95
N LEU A 33 -7.92 -12.29 7.23
CA LEU A 33 -7.51 -13.34 8.17
C LEU A 33 -7.89 -13.03 9.62
N LEU A 34 -8.21 -11.79 9.96
CA LEU A 34 -8.54 -11.36 11.32
C LEU A 34 -9.93 -11.80 11.80
N THR A 35 -10.82 -12.25 10.91
CA THR A 35 -12.17 -12.70 11.23
C THR A 35 -12.54 -14.01 10.52
N PRO A 36 -13.38 -14.87 11.12
CA PRO A 36 -13.97 -16.03 10.41
C PRO A 36 -15.16 -15.62 9.53
N GLU A 37 -15.68 -14.41 9.69
CA GLU A 37 -16.85 -13.93 8.98
C GLU A 37 -16.49 -13.48 7.55
N VAL A 38 -17.50 -13.29 6.73
CA VAL A 38 -17.32 -12.87 5.33
C VAL A 38 -16.90 -11.39 5.26
N VAL A 39 -15.80 -11.11 4.56
CA VAL A 39 -15.38 -9.77 4.19
C VAL A 39 -15.54 -9.59 2.70
N THR A 40 -16.29 -8.56 2.28
CA THR A 40 -16.50 -8.22 0.87
C THR A 40 -15.61 -7.04 0.50
N ILE A 41 -14.83 -7.19 -0.58
CA ILE A 41 -13.90 -6.15 -1.04
C ILE A 41 -14.19 -5.85 -2.51
N HIS A 42 -14.30 -4.55 -2.83
CA HIS A 42 -14.55 -4.04 -4.17
C HIS A 42 -13.33 -3.30 -4.72
N ASN A 43 -13.27 -3.18 -6.04
CA ASN A 43 -12.20 -2.50 -6.77
C ASN A 43 -10.81 -3.13 -6.56
N ILE A 44 -10.74 -4.46 -6.41
CA ILE A 44 -9.46 -5.18 -6.35
C ILE A 44 -8.81 -5.18 -7.74
N PRO A 45 -7.56 -4.69 -7.88
CA PRO A 45 -6.89 -4.64 -9.17
C PRO A 45 -6.48 -6.04 -9.64
N ASN A 46 -6.62 -6.28 -10.94
CA ASN A 46 -6.20 -7.54 -11.56
C ASN A 46 -4.72 -7.49 -11.94
N ILE A 47 -3.85 -7.61 -10.97
CA ILE A 47 -2.39 -7.59 -11.12
C ILE A 47 -1.75 -8.81 -10.48
N LEU A 48 -0.55 -9.18 -10.95
CA LEU A 48 0.11 -10.43 -10.58
C LEU A 48 0.31 -10.57 -9.06
N ASP A 49 0.80 -9.54 -8.38
CA ASP A 49 1.07 -9.60 -6.94
C ASP A 49 -0.21 -9.83 -6.12
N VAL A 50 -1.31 -9.17 -6.51
CA VAL A 50 -2.60 -9.30 -5.84
C VAL A 50 -3.19 -10.69 -6.08
N ASN A 51 -3.13 -11.18 -7.32
CA ASN A 51 -3.58 -12.53 -7.66
C ASN A 51 -2.76 -13.60 -6.91
N ASN A 52 -1.45 -13.42 -6.80
CA ASN A 52 -0.57 -14.32 -6.05
C ASN A 52 -0.93 -14.34 -4.55
N LEU A 53 -1.26 -13.18 -3.97
CA LEU A 53 -1.72 -13.13 -2.57
C LEU A 53 -3.06 -13.83 -2.38
N ILE A 54 -4.03 -13.62 -3.28
CA ILE A 54 -5.31 -14.29 -3.27
C ILE A 54 -5.13 -15.82 -3.37
N ASP A 55 -4.25 -16.27 -4.25
CA ASP A 55 -3.94 -17.70 -4.39
C ASP A 55 -3.26 -18.26 -3.14
N LEU A 56 -2.36 -17.51 -2.52
CA LEU A 56 -1.73 -17.91 -1.26
C LEU A 56 -2.77 -18.06 -0.14
N LEU A 57 -3.73 -17.13 -0.04
CA LEU A 57 -4.84 -17.23 0.92
C LEU A 57 -5.73 -18.45 0.67
N ARG A 58 -6.04 -18.78 -0.59
CA ARG A 58 -6.78 -20.00 -0.92
C ARG A 58 -6.07 -21.27 -0.43
N HIS A 59 -4.74 -21.32 -0.59
CA HIS A 59 -3.94 -22.47 -0.16
C HIS A 59 -3.90 -22.66 1.36
N ILE A 60 -4.02 -21.58 2.13
CA ILE A 60 -4.14 -21.68 3.59
C ILE A 60 -5.58 -21.88 4.07
N GLY A 61 -6.55 -22.07 3.16
CA GLY A 61 -7.94 -22.42 3.49
C GLY A 61 -8.94 -21.26 3.45
N VAL A 62 -8.56 -20.07 3.04
CA VAL A 62 -9.53 -18.97 2.85
C VAL A 62 -10.41 -19.22 1.64
N LYS A 63 -11.72 -19.20 1.84
CA LYS A 63 -12.72 -19.31 0.79
C LYS A 63 -12.80 -17.96 0.05
N VAL A 64 -12.50 -17.95 -1.25
CA VAL A 64 -12.48 -16.73 -2.05
C VAL A 64 -13.40 -16.88 -3.25
N THR A 65 -14.42 -16.03 -3.33
CA THR A 65 -15.38 -16.00 -4.44
C THR A 65 -15.32 -14.66 -5.17
N ARG A 66 -15.12 -14.68 -6.47
CA ARG A 66 -15.22 -13.50 -7.33
C ARG A 66 -16.69 -13.22 -7.62
N LEU A 67 -17.15 -12.01 -7.36
CA LEU A 67 -18.55 -11.61 -7.53
C LEU A 67 -18.84 -11.05 -8.91
N ASN A 68 -17.89 -10.30 -9.50
CA ASN A 68 -18.04 -9.66 -10.81
C ASN A 68 -16.69 -9.43 -11.49
N ASP A 69 -16.73 -8.91 -12.73
CA ASP A 69 -15.53 -8.60 -13.49
C ASP A 69 -14.88 -7.27 -13.10
N GLU A 70 -15.54 -6.47 -12.27
CA GLU A 70 -15.05 -5.17 -11.79
C GLU A 70 -14.16 -5.28 -10.54
N GLY A 71 -13.69 -6.49 -10.21
CA GLY A 71 -12.77 -6.71 -9.09
C GLY A 71 -13.44 -6.76 -7.72
N SER A 72 -14.68 -7.25 -7.64
CA SER A 72 -15.36 -7.50 -6.36
C SER A 72 -15.21 -8.96 -5.96
N TYR A 73 -14.85 -9.19 -4.69
CA TYR A 73 -14.62 -10.53 -4.12
C TYR A 73 -15.19 -10.62 -2.71
N THR A 74 -15.59 -11.84 -2.33
CA THR A 74 -15.79 -12.20 -0.92
C THR A 74 -14.66 -13.09 -0.46
N PHE A 75 -14.27 -12.90 0.80
CA PHE A 75 -13.27 -13.69 1.50
C PHE A 75 -13.88 -14.21 2.80
N GLN A 76 -13.68 -15.49 3.11
CA GLN A 76 -14.08 -16.07 4.37
C GLN A 76 -12.95 -16.96 4.92
N ALA A 77 -12.40 -16.57 6.06
CA ALA A 77 -11.28 -17.23 6.72
C ALA A 77 -11.74 -18.03 7.94
N ASP A 78 -12.78 -18.86 7.78
CA ASP A 78 -13.38 -19.69 8.83
C ASP A 78 -12.58 -20.97 9.10
N GLU A 79 -11.86 -21.51 8.11
CA GLU A 79 -11.11 -22.78 8.17
C GLU A 79 -9.64 -22.58 7.74
N VAL A 80 -8.90 -21.70 8.45
CA VAL A 80 -7.49 -21.45 8.13
C VAL A 80 -6.62 -22.61 8.63
N ASN A 81 -5.84 -23.20 7.71
CA ASN A 81 -4.91 -24.30 8.02
C ASN A 81 -3.54 -23.74 8.44
N ILE A 82 -3.32 -23.63 9.75
CA ILE A 82 -2.05 -23.14 10.30
C ILE A 82 -0.90 -24.12 10.06
N ASP A 83 -1.16 -25.43 10.01
CA ASP A 83 -0.12 -26.43 9.75
C ASP A 83 0.47 -26.30 8.34
N TYR A 84 -0.33 -25.85 7.36
CA TYR A 84 0.15 -25.61 6.00
C TYR A 84 1.21 -24.51 5.92
N LEU A 85 1.25 -23.58 6.86
CA LEU A 85 2.27 -22.52 6.92
C LEU A 85 3.70 -23.08 7.05
N HIS A 86 3.85 -24.32 7.54
CA HIS A 86 5.17 -25.01 7.64
C HIS A 86 5.60 -25.69 6.34
N SER A 87 4.74 -25.78 5.34
CA SER A 87 5.05 -26.49 4.09
C SER A 87 6.06 -25.71 3.23
N GLU A 88 6.92 -26.44 2.53
CA GLU A 88 7.85 -25.84 1.56
C GLU A 88 7.10 -25.11 0.43
N GLU A 89 5.89 -25.56 0.10
CA GLU A 89 5.05 -24.90 -0.89
C GLU A 89 4.64 -23.50 -0.42
N PHE A 90 4.12 -23.36 0.81
CA PHE A 90 3.79 -22.06 1.39
C PHE A 90 5.01 -21.14 1.45
N LEU A 91 6.13 -21.64 1.97
CA LEU A 91 7.36 -20.85 2.09
C LEU A 91 7.90 -20.40 0.72
N SER A 92 7.83 -21.27 -0.30
CA SER A 92 8.25 -20.93 -1.67
C SER A 92 7.36 -19.83 -2.29
N ARG A 93 6.03 -19.96 -2.18
CA ARG A 93 5.07 -18.97 -2.68
C ARG A 93 5.23 -17.63 -1.94
N SER A 94 5.41 -17.68 -0.63
CA SER A 94 5.63 -16.47 0.19
C SER A 94 6.96 -15.78 -0.16
N ARG A 95 8.03 -16.51 -0.47
CA ARG A 95 9.30 -15.92 -0.94
C ARG A 95 9.14 -15.19 -2.26
N ALA A 96 8.31 -15.68 -3.16
CA ALA A 96 8.07 -15.07 -4.47
C ALA A 96 7.28 -13.75 -4.38
N LEU A 97 6.53 -13.53 -3.29
CA LEU A 97 5.68 -12.36 -3.09
C LEU A 97 6.11 -11.55 -1.87
N ARG A 98 6.70 -10.37 -2.08
CA ARG A 98 7.09 -9.51 -0.95
C ARG A 98 5.91 -9.13 -0.04
N GLY A 99 4.73 -8.87 -0.62
CA GLY A 99 3.51 -8.52 0.11
C GLY A 99 3.00 -9.62 1.05
N SER A 100 3.50 -10.87 0.94
CA SER A 100 3.13 -11.98 1.83
C SER A 100 3.40 -11.70 3.32
N ILE A 101 4.39 -10.84 3.62
CA ILE A 101 4.69 -10.43 5.00
C ILE A 101 3.51 -9.76 5.69
N LEU A 102 2.59 -9.13 4.94
CA LEU A 102 1.43 -8.45 5.51
C LEU A 102 0.44 -9.41 6.17
N MET A 103 0.48 -10.70 5.84
CA MET A 103 -0.32 -11.70 6.56
C MET A 103 0.16 -11.93 8.00
N ALA A 104 1.43 -11.59 8.31
CA ALA A 104 2.04 -11.93 9.59
C ALA A 104 1.31 -11.30 10.78
N GLY A 105 0.93 -10.03 10.69
CA GLY A 105 0.20 -9.33 11.76
C GLY A 105 -1.19 -9.93 12.02
N ALA A 106 -1.91 -10.27 10.95
CA ALA A 106 -3.23 -10.89 11.05
C ALA A 106 -3.17 -12.33 11.60
N LEU A 107 -2.23 -13.14 11.10
CA LEU A 107 -2.02 -14.51 11.58
C LEU A 107 -1.61 -14.52 13.05
N LEU A 108 -0.66 -13.68 13.44
CA LEU A 108 -0.19 -13.57 14.82
C LEU A 108 -1.31 -13.09 15.75
N GLY A 109 -2.06 -12.06 15.32
CA GLY A 109 -3.16 -11.49 16.12
C GLY A 109 -4.28 -12.49 16.41
N ARG A 110 -4.69 -13.26 15.39
CA ARG A 110 -5.83 -14.19 15.54
C ARG A 110 -5.43 -15.59 15.99
N PHE A 111 -4.30 -16.11 15.50
CA PHE A 111 -3.92 -17.52 15.74
C PHE A 111 -2.73 -17.65 16.69
N GLY A 112 -2.11 -16.55 17.10
CA GLY A 112 -0.93 -16.56 17.95
C GLY A 112 0.33 -17.11 17.26
N TYR A 113 0.27 -17.36 15.97
CA TYR A 113 1.36 -17.94 15.19
C TYR A 113 1.47 -17.32 13.79
N ALA A 114 2.68 -17.06 13.35
CA ALA A 114 2.97 -16.74 11.96
C ALA A 114 4.38 -17.19 11.59
N ILE A 115 4.57 -17.59 10.33
CA ILE A 115 5.88 -17.84 9.77
C ILE A 115 5.98 -17.13 8.42
N PHE A 116 7.09 -16.48 8.18
CA PHE A 116 7.35 -15.87 6.87
C PHE A 116 8.84 -15.95 6.52
N PRO A 117 9.16 -16.32 5.29
CA PRO A 117 10.53 -16.32 4.81
C PRO A 117 11.03 -14.88 4.65
N LYS A 118 12.35 -14.70 4.58
CA LYS A 118 12.91 -13.43 4.14
C LYS A 118 12.32 -13.10 2.77
N PRO A 119 11.55 -12.01 2.63
CA PRO A 119 10.82 -11.74 1.41
C PRO A 119 11.76 -11.55 0.22
N GLY A 120 11.38 -12.13 -0.91
CA GLY A 120 11.97 -11.86 -2.21
C GLY A 120 11.39 -10.59 -2.85
N GLY A 121 11.24 -10.60 -4.16
CA GLY A 121 10.72 -9.50 -4.95
C GLY A 121 11.82 -8.67 -5.62
N ASP A 122 11.47 -7.50 -6.11
CA ASP A 122 12.37 -6.63 -6.87
C ASP A 122 13.60 -6.20 -6.07
N LYS A 123 14.76 -6.23 -6.73
CA LYS A 123 16.05 -5.83 -6.14
C LYS A 123 16.22 -4.31 -6.24
N ILE A 124 15.42 -3.54 -5.50
CA ILE A 124 15.42 -2.08 -5.51
C ILE A 124 16.06 -1.48 -4.25
N GLY A 125 17.11 -2.10 -3.72
CA GLY A 125 17.80 -1.66 -2.52
C GLY A 125 17.50 -2.52 -1.28
N ARG A 126 18.12 -2.16 -0.17
CA ARG A 126 17.98 -2.86 1.12
C ARG A 126 16.68 -2.45 1.79
N ARG A 127 15.80 -3.41 2.03
CA ARG A 127 14.54 -3.21 2.74
C ARG A 127 14.53 -4.00 4.02
N ARG A 128 14.64 -3.31 5.13
CA ARG A 128 14.66 -3.90 6.47
C ARG A 128 13.28 -4.47 6.82
N LEU A 129 13.28 -5.45 7.74
CA LEU A 129 12.09 -6.02 8.36
C LEU A 129 12.04 -5.69 9.88
N ASP A 130 13.03 -4.94 10.34
CA ASP A 130 13.22 -4.68 11.77
C ASP A 130 11.99 -4.05 12.39
N THR A 131 11.36 -3.06 11.75
CA THR A 131 10.14 -2.41 12.24
C THR A 131 9.00 -3.40 12.49
N HIS A 132 8.81 -4.40 11.61
CA HIS A 132 7.82 -5.46 11.82
C HIS A 132 8.15 -6.30 13.05
N LEU A 133 9.40 -6.79 13.12
CA LEU A 133 9.85 -7.72 14.16
C LEU A 133 9.86 -7.05 15.53
N ILE A 134 10.41 -5.82 15.61
CA ILE A 134 10.41 -5.02 16.84
C ILE A 134 8.98 -4.75 17.30
N GLY A 135 8.08 -4.35 16.39
CA GLY A 135 6.69 -4.11 16.73
C GLY A 135 5.98 -5.35 17.29
N PHE A 136 6.21 -6.52 16.72
CA PHE A 136 5.66 -7.76 17.25
C PHE A 136 6.26 -8.15 18.62
N GLN A 137 7.57 -7.95 18.81
CA GLN A 137 8.22 -8.16 20.10
C GLN A 137 7.70 -7.21 21.17
N GLU A 138 7.48 -5.94 20.83
CA GLU A 138 6.87 -4.96 21.73
C GLU A 138 5.45 -5.36 22.15
N LEU A 139 4.67 -6.01 21.27
CA LEU A 139 3.39 -6.60 21.60
C LEU A 139 3.48 -7.93 22.38
N GLY A 140 4.71 -8.41 22.68
CA GLY A 140 4.96 -9.60 23.48
C GLY A 140 5.11 -10.90 22.69
N ALA A 141 5.27 -10.85 21.38
CA ALA A 141 5.55 -12.05 20.59
C ALA A 141 7.04 -12.45 20.67
N SER A 142 7.32 -13.75 20.64
CA SER A 142 8.64 -14.25 20.35
C SER A 142 8.89 -14.17 18.83
N CYS A 143 10.11 -13.74 18.44
CA CYS A 143 10.52 -13.67 17.04
C CYS A 143 11.85 -14.41 16.90
N VAL A 144 11.83 -15.56 16.25
CA VAL A 144 13.01 -16.42 16.07
C VAL A 144 13.30 -16.60 14.59
N TYR A 145 14.55 -16.47 14.19
CA TYR A 145 14.97 -16.79 12.83
C TYR A 145 15.40 -18.25 12.75
N ASP A 146 14.68 -19.03 11.96
CA ASP A 146 15.01 -20.40 11.62
C ASP A 146 15.95 -20.39 10.40
N SER A 147 17.20 -20.79 10.61
CA SER A 147 18.23 -20.82 9.56
C SER A 147 17.99 -21.91 8.52
N ASP A 148 17.37 -23.02 8.88
CA ASP A 148 17.11 -24.16 8.00
C ASP A 148 15.98 -23.82 7.02
N LYS A 149 14.90 -23.23 7.54
CA LYS A 149 13.77 -22.74 6.74
C LYS A 149 14.01 -21.36 6.12
N LYS A 150 15.09 -20.67 6.53
CA LYS A 150 15.38 -19.27 6.15
C LYS A 150 14.17 -18.35 6.37
N SER A 151 13.51 -18.52 7.51
CA SER A 151 12.23 -17.89 7.82
C SER A 151 12.20 -17.36 9.25
N TYR A 152 11.41 -16.32 9.48
CA TYR A 152 11.09 -15.84 10.81
C TYR A 152 9.85 -16.57 11.32
N ILE A 153 9.92 -17.08 12.54
CA ILE A 153 8.81 -17.70 13.26
C ILE A 153 8.39 -16.74 14.36
N LEU A 154 7.10 -16.43 14.38
CA LEU A 154 6.48 -15.56 15.37
C LEU A 154 5.48 -16.38 16.20
N GLU A 155 5.57 -16.25 17.50
CA GLU A 155 4.65 -16.94 18.41
C GLU A 155 4.24 -16.01 19.55
N ALA A 156 2.97 -16.02 19.91
CA ALA A 156 2.45 -15.34 21.07
C ALA A 156 1.28 -16.13 21.66
N LYS A 157 1.31 -16.40 22.96
CA LYS A 157 0.12 -16.92 23.64
C LYS A 157 -0.98 -15.87 23.72
N LYS A 158 -0.58 -14.59 23.86
CA LYS A 158 -1.45 -13.44 23.96
C LYS A 158 -0.64 -12.19 23.68
N LEU A 159 -1.12 -11.34 22.79
CA LEU A 159 -0.53 -10.06 22.53
C LEU A 159 -0.99 -9.03 23.57
N GLN A 160 -0.11 -8.11 23.95
CA GLN A 160 -0.36 -7.06 24.94
C GLN A 160 -0.14 -5.70 24.30
N GLY A 161 -1.14 -4.82 24.45
CA GLY A 161 -1.05 -3.45 23.98
C GLY A 161 0.06 -2.70 24.69
N LYS A 162 0.79 -1.87 23.93
CA LYS A 162 1.93 -1.11 24.42
C LYS A 162 2.12 0.20 23.66
N TYR A 163 2.73 1.19 24.31
CA TYR A 163 3.25 2.35 23.61
C TYR A 163 4.56 1.98 22.91
N MET A 164 4.64 2.30 21.62
CA MET A 164 5.87 2.13 20.85
C MET A 164 6.14 3.34 19.95
N LEU A 165 7.42 3.71 19.86
CA LEU A 165 7.94 4.69 18.91
C LEU A 165 8.68 3.92 17.82
N LEU A 166 8.18 3.99 16.57
CA LEU A 166 8.86 3.37 15.44
C LEU A 166 10.06 4.19 15.00
N ASP A 167 11.16 3.52 14.70
CA ASP A 167 12.40 4.12 14.19
C ASP A 167 12.26 4.69 12.78
N GLU A 168 11.31 4.15 12.00
CA GLU A 168 10.92 4.65 10.68
C GLU A 168 9.41 4.63 10.50
N ALA A 169 8.87 5.52 9.67
CA ALA A 169 7.45 5.51 9.26
C ALA A 169 7.22 4.41 8.20
N SER A 170 7.43 3.15 8.59
CA SER A 170 7.26 2.00 7.72
C SER A 170 5.79 1.70 7.45
N VAL A 171 5.38 1.76 6.18
CA VAL A 171 3.99 1.48 5.78
C VAL A 171 3.60 0.04 6.13
N THR A 172 4.38 -0.94 5.68
CA THR A 172 4.08 -2.35 5.90
C THR A 172 4.30 -2.76 7.35
N GLY A 173 5.27 -2.16 8.04
CA GLY A 173 5.49 -2.33 9.48
C GLY A 173 4.29 -1.85 10.28
N THR A 174 3.85 -0.61 10.03
CA THR A 174 2.65 -0.04 10.68
C THR A 174 1.41 -0.91 10.42
N ALA A 175 1.18 -1.33 9.17
CA ALA A 175 0.03 -2.18 8.82
C ALA A 175 0.02 -3.51 9.60
N ASN A 176 1.16 -4.18 9.70
CA ASN A 176 1.29 -5.43 10.44
C ASN A 176 1.07 -5.24 11.96
N ILE A 177 1.68 -4.21 12.53
CA ILE A 177 1.51 -3.90 13.96
C ILE A 177 0.05 -3.53 14.25
N LEU A 178 -0.57 -2.72 13.38
CA LEU A 178 -1.98 -2.33 13.49
C LEU A 178 -2.91 -3.55 13.49
N MET A 179 -2.72 -4.49 12.54
CA MET A 179 -3.52 -5.71 12.46
C MET A 179 -3.36 -6.58 13.71
N ALA A 180 -2.14 -6.76 14.19
CA ALA A 180 -1.87 -7.52 15.42
C ALA A 180 -2.45 -6.82 16.67
N ALA A 181 -2.31 -5.50 16.76
CA ALA A 181 -2.79 -4.69 17.88
C ALA A 181 -4.32 -4.66 17.98
N ALA A 182 -5.03 -4.80 16.86
CA ALA A 182 -6.50 -4.83 16.87
C ALA A 182 -7.09 -5.96 17.73
N LEU A 183 -6.35 -7.07 17.91
CA LEU A 183 -6.73 -8.21 18.74
C LEU A 183 -5.87 -8.37 20.02
N ALA A 184 -4.94 -7.44 20.29
CA ALA A 184 -4.12 -7.45 21.50
C ALA A 184 -4.92 -7.03 22.73
N GLU A 185 -4.54 -7.47 23.92
CA GLU A 185 -5.16 -6.98 25.16
C GLU A 185 -4.69 -5.57 25.52
N GLY A 186 -5.62 -4.71 25.89
CA GLY A 186 -5.32 -3.34 26.33
C GLY A 186 -5.16 -2.37 25.17
N THR A 187 -4.40 -1.31 25.37
CA THR A 187 -4.25 -0.21 24.42
C THR A 187 -2.87 -0.21 23.81
N THR A 188 -2.79 -0.18 22.50
CA THR A 188 -1.54 0.03 21.74
C THR A 188 -1.50 1.46 21.23
N THR A 189 -0.39 2.16 21.46
CA THR A 189 -0.11 3.42 20.78
C THR A 189 1.11 3.25 19.87
N ILE A 190 0.93 3.50 18.58
CA ILE A 190 2.00 3.51 17.59
C ILE A 190 2.32 4.96 17.29
N TYR A 191 3.52 5.43 17.65
CA TYR A 191 4.01 6.75 17.31
C TYR A 191 5.06 6.66 16.20
N ASN A 192 5.14 7.64 15.32
CA ASN A 192 5.81 7.61 14.05
C ASN A 192 5.24 6.53 13.11
N ALA A 193 3.92 6.31 13.20
CA ALA A 193 3.19 5.45 12.27
C ALA A 193 3.19 6.06 10.86
N ALA A 194 3.25 5.23 9.84
CA ALA A 194 2.92 5.64 8.49
C ALA A 194 1.43 6.03 8.39
N CYS A 195 1.10 6.98 7.53
CA CYS A 195 -0.28 7.50 7.43
C CYS A 195 -0.75 7.72 5.98
N GLU A 196 -0.17 7.01 5.04
CA GLU A 196 -0.58 6.99 3.64
C GLU A 196 -2.05 6.59 3.47
N PRO A 197 -2.73 7.04 2.40
CA PRO A 197 -4.15 6.77 2.18
C PRO A 197 -4.52 5.29 2.30
N TYR A 198 -3.73 4.38 1.76
CA TYR A 198 -3.98 2.93 1.83
C TYR A 198 -3.89 2.39 3.26
N LEU A 199 -3.05 2.95 4.14
CA LEU A 199 -3.01 2.58 5.55
C LEU A 199 -4.21 3.15 6.32
N GLN A 200 -4.66 4.37 5.94
CA GLN A 200 -5.90 4.92 6.46
C GLN A 200 -7.10 4.03 6.09
N GLN A 201 -7.12 3.48 4.86
CA GLN A 201 -8.18 2.57 4.43
C GLN A 201 -8.14 1.24 5.19
N LEU A 202 -6.95 0.69 5.46
CA LEU A 202 -6.82 -0.47 6.35
C LEU A 202 -7.41 -0.17 7.73
N SER A 203 -7.07 0.99 8.32
CA SER A 203 -7.62 1.40 9.61
C SER A 203 -9.15 1.53 9.56
N LYS A 204 -9.69 2.14 8.49
CA LYS A 204 -11.15 2.29 8.28
C LYS A 204 -11.84 0.92 8.08
N LEU A 205 -11.21 -0.04 7.39
CA LEU A 205 -11.73 -1.40 7.31
C LEU A 205 -11.78 -2.04 8.70
N LEU A 206 -10.68 -2.00 9.46
CA LEU A 206 -10.63 -2.58 10.81
C LEU A 206 -11.69 -1.97 11.73
N VAL A 207 -11.94 -0.65 11.64
CA VAL A 207 -13.04 0.00 12.40
C VAL A 207 -14.40 -0.57 11.98
N ARG A 208 -14.65 -0.76 10.68
CA ARG A 208 -15.90 -1.40 10.22
C ARG A 208 -16.01 -2.86 10.69
N MET A 209 -14.89 -3.53 10.86
CA MET A 209 -14.83 -4.89 11.45
C MET A 209 -15.01 -4.89 12.96
N GLY A 210 -15.07 -3.73 13.62
CA GLY A 210 -15.31 -3.59 15.06
C GLY A 210 -14.09 -3.15 15.88
N ALA A 211 -12.94 -2.89 15.27
CA ALA A 211 -11.78 -2.34 15.97
C ALA A 211 -12.03 -0.90 16.43
N GLN A 212 -11.38 -0.51 17.53
CA GLN A 212 -11.41 0.85 18.06
C GLN A 212 -10.06 1.51 17.80
N ILE A 213 -10.02 2.45 16.85
CA ILE A 213 -8.80 3.09 16.37
C ILE A 213 -9.00 4.60 16.34
N GLU A 214 -8.10 5.34 16.98
CA GLU A 214 -8.03 6.79 16.96
C GLU A 214 -6.75 7.26 16.25
N GLY A 215 -6.79 8.48 15.70
CA GLY A 215 -5.63 9.10 15.04
C GLY A 215 -5.44 8.67 13.57
N ILE A 216 -6.44 8.09 12.94
CA ILE A 216 -6.38 7.70 11.51
C ILE A 216 -6.02 8.92 10.66
N GLY A 217 -4.99 8.77 9.81
CA GLY A 217 -4.46 9.85 8.98
C GLY A 217 -3.39 10.70 9.67
N SER A 218 -2.99 10.34 10.89
CA SER A 218 -1.87 10.95 11.59
C SER A 218 -0.73 9.96 11.83
N ASN A 219 0.43 10.46 12.26
CA ASN A 219 1.57 9.62 12.61
C ASN A 219 1.48 9.02 14.03
N ARG A 220 0.33 9.16 14.70
CA ARG A 220 0.08 8.57 16.00
C ARG A 220 -1.26 7.85 15.99
N LEU A 221 -1.23 6.53 16.01
CA LEU A 221 -2.40 5.67 16.09
C LEU A 221 -2.56 5.16 17.52
N THR A 222 -3.78 5.16 18.02
CA THR A 222 -4.14 4.52 19.29
C THR A 222 -5.20 3.47 19.01
N ILE A 223 -4.90 2.22 19.35
CA ILE A 223 -5.72 1.05 19.09
C ILE A 223 -6.13 0.43 20.43
N GLN A 224 -7.42 0.38 20.70
CA GLN A 224 -7.95 -0.43 21.78
C GLN A 224 -8.24 -1.82 21.23
N GLY A 225 -7.54 -2.81 21.72
CA GLY A 225 -7.73 -4.18 21.27
C GLY A 225 -9.10 -4.73 21.65
N VAL A 226 -9.67 -5.54 20.76
CA VAL A 226 -10.97 -6.18 20.92
C VAL A 226 -10.84 -7.70 20.96
N LYS A 227 -11.85 -8.40 21.47
CA LYS A 227 -11.83 -9.88 21.57
C LYS A 227 -11.97 -10.56 20.21
N GLU A 228 -12.74 -9.97 19.32
CA GLU A 228 -13.05 -10.50 17.98
C GLU A 228 -13.33 -9.36 17.02
N LEU A 229 -13.14 -9.64 15.75
CA LEU A 229 -13.50 -8.77 14.62
C LEU A 229 -14.54 -9.47 13.76
N HIS A 230 -15.39 -8.68 13.12
CA HIS A 230 -16.54 -9.15 12.35
C HIS A 230 -16.34 -8.98 10.84
N GLY A 231 -17.28 -9.53 10.07
CA GLY A 231 -17.36 -9.29 8.63
C GLY A 231 -17.62 -7.82 8.31
N ALA A 232 -17.14 -7.38 7.15
CA ALA A 232 -17.32 -6.00 6.70
C ALA A 232 -17.29 -5.91 5.18
N GLU A 233 -17.74 -4.77 4.66
CA GLU A 233 -17.64 -4.42 3.25
C GLU A 233 -16.70 -3.23 3.07
N HIS A 234 -15.86 -3.27 2.03
CA HIS A 234 -14.87 -2.23 1.73
C HIS A 234 -14.73 -2.02 0.24
N THR A 235 -14.69 -0.76 -0.18
CA THR A 235 -14.28 -0.36 -1.52
C THR A 235 -12.92 0.30 -1.46
N MET A 236 -11.96 -0.23 -2.21
CA MET A 236 -10.61 0.28 -2.26
C MET A 236 -10.52 1.57 -3.07
N LEU A 237 -9.58 2.43 -2.68
CA LEU A 237 -9.25 3.64 -3.41
C LEU A 237 -8.64 3.34 -4.79
N PRO A 238 -8.78 4.26 -5.76
CA PRO A 238 -7.98 4.21 -6.98
C PRO A 238 -6.49 4.35 -6.65
N ASP A 239 -5.62 3.79 -7.50
CA ASP A 239 -4.18 3.83 -7.27
C ASP A 239 -3.60 5.21 -7.59
N MET A 240 -3.16 5.93 -6.57
CA MET A 240 -2.56 7.27 -6.72
C MET A 240 -1.26 7.25 -7.53
N ILE A 241 -0.55 6.12 -7.57
CA ILE A 241 0.68 5.96 -8.37
C ILE A 241 0.33 5.85 -9.85
N GLU A 242 -0.73 5.10 -10.15
CA GLU A 242 -1.25 5.00 -11.52
C GLU A 242 -1.78 6.37 -12.00
N ILE A 243 -2.50 7.10 -11.15
CA ILE A 243 -2.97 8.47 -11.43
C ILE A 243 -1.79 9.40 -11.75
N GLY A 244 -0.76 9.43 -10.91
CA GLY A 244 0.45 10.23 -11.16
C GLY A 244 1.13 9.84 -12.47
N SER A 245 1.17 8.54 -12.79
CA SER A 245 1.71 8.03 -14.05
C SER A 245 0.90 8.50 -15.25
N PHE A 246 -0.44 8.54 -15.15
CA PHE A 246 -1.30 9.05 -16.23
C PHE A 246 -1.16 10.56 -16.43
N ILE A 247 -0.97 11.35 -15.35
CA ILE A 247 -0.67 12.79 -15.48
C ILE A 247 0.62 12.99 -16.26
N GLY A 248 1.70 12.30 -15.85
CA GLY A 248 2.99 12.37 -16.54
C GLY A 248 2.91 11.93 -18.00
N MET A 249 2.22 10.82 -18.28
CA MET A 249 2.00 10.32 -19.64
C MET A 249 1.26 11.35 -20.50
N ALA A 250 0.17 11.93 -20.01
CA ALA A 250 -0.60 12.91 -20.75
C ALA A 250 0.24 14.15 -21.11
N ALA A 251 1.02 14.66 -20.16
CA ALA A 251 1.90 15.80 -20.38
C ALA A 251 2.98 15.52 -21.43
N MET A 252 3.70 14.40 -21.29
CA MET A 252 4.82 14.02 -22.17
C MET A 252 4.39 13.70 -23.60
N THR A 253 3.17 13.23 -23.79
CA THR A 253 2.63 12.89 -25.13
C THR A 253 1.79 14.02 -25.73
N ASN A 254 1.77 15.20 -25.11
CA ASN A 254 0.93 16.33 -25.48
C ASN A 254 -0.54 15.91 -25.71
N SER A 255 -1.06 15.15 -24.77
CA SER A 255 -2.38 14.53 -24.81
C SER A 255 -3.41 15.32 -24.02
N GLU A 256 -4.68 15.09 -24.35
CA GLU A 256 -5.82 15.53 -23.56
C GLU A 256 -6.43 14.31 -22.86
N LEU A 257 -6.37 14.27 -21.54
CA LEU A 257 -6.78 13.11 -20.79
C LEU A 257 -7.67 13.47 -19.60
N ARG A 258 -8.78 12.77 -19.45
CA ARG A 258 -9.61 12.78 -18.25
C ARG A 258 -9.33 11.51 -17.43
N ILE A 259 -8.90 11.68 -16.19
CA ILE A 259 -8.75 10.60 -15.21
C ILE A 259 -9.99 10.62 -14.32
N THR A 260 -10.87 9.61 -14.46
CA THR A 260 -12.16 9.58 -13.78
C THR A 260 -12.08 8.89 -12.41
N ASN A 261 -12.90 9.35 -11.45
CA ASN A 261 -12.94 8.78 -10.10
C ASN A 261 -11.55 8.74 -9.44
N ALA A 262 -10.86 9.87 -9.43
CA ALA A 262 -9.47 9.97 -8.98
C ALA A 262 -9.34 9.97 -7.45
N SER A 263 -10.43 10.10 -6.69
CA SER A 263 -10.41 10.29 -5.23
C SER A 263 -9.48 11.44 -4.83
N ILE A 264 -9.75 12.63 -5.37
CA ILE A 264 -8.89 13.83 -5.25
C ILE A 264 -8.43 14.10 -3.80
N PRO A 265 -9.28 13.97 -2.76
CA PRO A 265 -8.88 14.19 -1.36
C PRO A 265 -7.74 13.26 -0.89
N ASP A 266 -7.60 12.08 -1.53
CA ASP A 266 -6.60 11.07 -1.18
C ASP A 266 -5.32 11.16 -2.00
N LEU A 267 -5.18 12.16 -2.92
CA LEU A 267 -3.98 12.33 -3.75
C LEU A 267 -2.88 13.15 -3.08
N GLY A 268 -3.18 13.83 -1.97
CA GLY A 268 -2.21 14.66 -1.25
C GLY A 268 -1.53 15.69 -2.17
N ILE A 269 -0.20 15.73 -2.13
CA ILE A 269 0.60 16.72 -2.87
C ILE A 269 0.77 16.38 -4.38
N ILE A 270 0.33 15.21 -4.85
CA ILE A 270 0.64 14.72 -6.21
C ILE A 270 0.23 15.73 -7.30
N PRO A 271 -1.03 16.21 -7.38
CA PRO A 271 -1.41 17.18 -8.41
C PRO A 271 -0.60 18.49 -8.34
N GLN A 272 -0.34 18.96 -7.12
CA GLN A 272 0.44 20.18 -6.90
C GLN A 272 1.90 20.02 -7.34
N ALA A 273 2.51 18.86 -7.11
CA ALA A 273 3.87 18.62 -7.55
C ALA A 273 4.00 18.61 -9.09
N PHE A 274 3.01 18.06 -9.81
CA PHE A 274 2.96 18.16 -11.27
C PHE A 274 2.73 19.60 -11.76
N ARG A 275 1.88 20.38 -11.09
CA ARG A 275 1.69 21.82 -11.41
C ARG A 275 3.02 22.59 -11.30
N ARG A 276 3.88 22.24 -10.36
CA ARG A 276 5.23 22.85 -10.23
C ARG A 276 6.20 22.48 -11.36
N LEU A 277 5.95 21.40 -12.09
CA LEU A 277 6.63 21.11 -13.35
C LEU A 277 6.05 21.90 -14.54
N GLY A 278 5.05 22.75 -14.31
CA GLY A 278 4.34 23.53 -15.34
C GLY A 278 3.20 22.78 -16.01
N ILE A 279 2.80 21.64 -15.47
CA ILE A 279 1.72 20.81 -16.02
C ILE A 279 0.38 21.28 -15.46
N THR A 280 -0.54 21.62 -16.35
CA THR A 280 -1.92 21.97 -15.96
C THR A 280 -2.65 20.70 -15.52
N VAL A 281 -3.15 20.69 -14.29
CA VAL A 281 -3.99 19.64 -13.72
C VAL A 281 -5.23 20.29 -13.16
N GLU A 282 -6.36 20.10 -13.83
CA GLU A 282 -7.66 20.68 -13.44
C GLU A 282 -8.48 19.66 -12.66
N GLU A 283 -9.08 20.11 -11.56
CA GLU A 283 -9.99 19.30 -10.75
C GLU A 283 -11.44 19.57 -11.20
N GLN A 284 -12.17 18.52 -11.62
CA GLN A 284 -13.53 18.62 -12.15
C GLN A 284 -14.43 17.62 -11.42
N GLY A 285 -14.94 17.98 -10.24
CA GLY A 285 -15.60 17.06 -9.32
C GLY A 285 -14.59 16.10 -8.71
N ASP A 286 -14.74 14.80 -8.91
CA ASP A 286 -13.76 13.78 -8.51
C ASP A 286 -12.87 13.31 -9.67
N ASP A 287 -12.92 14.00 -10.81
CA ASP A 287 -12.08 13.73 -11.99
C ASP A 287 -10.92 14.72 -12.05
N LEU A 288 -9.79 14.27 -12.62
CA LEU A 288 -8.71 15.15 -13.05
C LEU A 288 -8.73 15.30 -14.56
N PHE A 289 -8.57 16.53 -15.03
CA PHE A 289 -8.43 16.83 -16.46
C PHE A 289 -7.06 17.41 -16.74
N ILE A 290 -6.34 16.80 -17.67
CA ILE A 290 -5.03 17.21 -18.13
C ILE A 290 -5.18 17.71 -19.58
N PRO A 291 -5.16 19.04 -19.84
CA PRO A 291 -5.24 19.56 -21.19
C PRO A 291 -3.94 19.35 -21.95
N ARG A 292 -3.99 19.54 -23.27
CA ARG A 292 -2.80 19.55 -24.11
C ARG A 292 -1.84 20.68 -23.74
N HIS A 293 -0.56 20.42 -23.85
CA HIS A 293 0.52 21.38 -23.65
C HIS A 293 1.27 21.65 -24.96
N PRO A 294 0.64 22.31 -25.98
CA PRO A 294 1.19 22.41 -27.33
C PRO A 294 2.50 23.21 -27.38
N ASN A 295 2.74 24.07 -26.40
CA ASN A 295 3.99 24.87 -26.27
C ASN A 295 5.00 24.24 -25.31
N GLY A 296 4.73 22.98 -24.84
CA GLY A 296 5.45 22.36 -23.75
C GLY A 296 5.04 22.92 -22.39
N TYR A 297 5.78 22.58 -21.37
CA TYR A 297 5.58 23.06 -20.00
C TYR A 297 6.91 23.52 -19.41
N GLU A 298 6.86 24.47 -18.47
CA GLU A 298 8.02 25.11 -17.88
C GLU A 298 8.02 24.94 -16.37
N ILE A 299 9.17 24.53 -15.85
CA ILE A 299 9.37 24.24 -14.43
C ILE A 299 9.39 25.54 -13.64
N ASP A 300 8.62 25.60 -12.55
CA ASP A 300 8.65 26.70 -11.60
C ASP A 300 10.03 26.84 -10.92
N THR A 301 10.28 28.03 -10.41
CA THR A 301 11.39 28.27 -9.47
C THR A 301 10.84 28.47 -8.05
N PHE A 302 11.71 28.43 -7.05
CA PHE A 302 11.35 28.97 -5.73
C PHE A 302 11.15 30.50 -5.83
N MET A 303 10.53 31.10 -4.79
CA MET A 303 10.22 32.54 -4.77
C MET A 303 11.44 33.43 -4.88
N ASP A 304 12.61 32.93 -4.49
CA ASP A 304 13.89 33.60 -4.60
C ASP A 304 14.58 33.39 -5.95
N GLY A 305 13.93 32.69 -6.89
CA GLY A 305 14.47 32.35 -8.21
C GLY A 305 15.42 31.15 -8.21
N SER A 306 15.63 30.48 -7.10
CA SER A 306 16.46 29.28 -7.03
C SER A 306 15.78 28.07 -7.67
N ILE A 307 16.61 27.07 -8.04
CA ILE A 307 16.17 25.84 -8.72
C ILE A 307 15.20 25.06 -7.84
N LEU A 308 14.06 24.69 -8.42
CA LEU A 308 13.07 23.84 -7.78
C LEU A 308 13.68 22.52 -7.32
N THR A 309 13.33 22.07 -6.13
CA THR A 309 13.62 20.73 -5.64
C THR A 309 12.33 19.95 -5.45
N ILE A 310 12.25 18.77 -6.05
CA ILE A 310 11.19 17.77 -5.80
C ILE A 310 11.85 16.60 -5.07
N ALA A 311 11.39 16.34 -3.86
CA ALA A 311 11.92 15.25 -3.02
C ALA A 311 10.77 14.43 -2.45
N ASP A 312 11.03 13.13 -2.26
CA ASP A 312 10.12 12.27 -1.52
C ASP A 312 10.17 12.60 -0.02
N ALA A 313 9.06 12.31 0.65
CA ALA A 313 8.91 12.45 2.10
C ALA A 313 7.78 11.57 2.59
N PRO A 314 7.76 11.20 3.90
CA PRO A 314 6.59 10.55 4.49
C PRO A 314 5.31 11.33 4.21
N TRP A 315 4.21 10.60 4.03
CA TRP A 315 2.90 11.21 3.78
C TRP A 315 2.55 12.29 4.83
N PRO A 316 1.98 13.45 4.44
CA PRO A 316 1.45 13.79 3.11
C PRO A 316 2.48 14.35 2.10
N GLY A 317 3.76 14.12 2.31
CA GLY A 317 4.80 14.43 1.33
C GLY A 317 4.69 13.56 0.07
N LEU A 318 5.56 13.81 -0.91
CA LEU A 318 5.55 13.09 -2.17
C LEU A 318 6.01 11.65 -1.97
N THR A 319 5.21 10.69 -2.45
CA THR A 319 5.59 9.27 -2.42
C THR A 319 6.83 9.00 -3.27
N PRO A 320 7.79 8.18 -2.78
CA PRO A 320 8.98 7.80 -3.55
C PRO A 320 8.64 7.03 -4.82
N ASP A 321 7.51 6.33 -4.86
CA ASP A 321 7.08 5.54 -6.02
C ASP A 321 6.85 6.38 -7.29
N LEU A 322 6.61 7.69 -7.15
CA LEU A 322 6.43 8.61 -8.27
C LEU A 322 7.70 9.36 -8.69
N LEU A 323 8.80 9.30 -7.95
CA LEU A 323 10.00 10.05 -8.30
C LEU A 323 10.54 9.75 -9.70
N SER A 324 10.48 8.49 -10.13
CA SER A 324 10.88 8.09 -11.49
C SER A 324 9.96 8.69 -12.55
N VAL A 325 8.65 8.78 -12.27
CA VAL A 325 7.67 9.42 -13.15
C VAL A 325 7.96 10.94 -13.26
N PHE A 326 8.22 11.60 -12.11
CA PHE A 326 8.61 13.01 -12.10
C PHE A 326 9.91 13.25 -12.87
N LEU A 327 10.92 12.38 -12.69
CA LEU A 327 12.19 12.48 -13.41
C LEU A 327 11.99 12.43 -14.92
N VAL A 328 11.27 11.40 -15.41
CA VAL A 328 11.02 11.24 -16.85
C VAL A 328 10.19 12.40 -17.39
N THR A 329 9.14 12.83 -16.66
CA THR A 329 8.29 13.95 -17.06
C THR A 329 9.09 15.26 -17.14
N ALA A 330 9.99 15.51 -16.18
CA ALA A 330 10.83 16.69 -16.15
C ALA A 330 11.80 16.76 -17.34
N THR A 331 12.21 15.63 -17.94
CA THR A 331 13.11 15.63 -19.12
C THR A 331 12.49 16.30 -20.35
N GLN A 332 11.18 16.50 -20.39
CA GLN A 332 10.45 17.16 -21.48
C GLN A 332 10.07 18.62 -21.15
N ALA A 333 10.34 19.07 -19.93
CA ALA A 333 10.06 20.43 -19.48
C ALA A 333 11.18 21.40 -19.84
N LYS A 334 10.85 22.68 -19.98
CA LYS A 334 11.83 23.76 -19.97
C LYS A 334 12.23 24.11 -18.54
N GLY A 335 13.49 24.41 -18.30
CA GLY A 335 13.99 24.80 -16.97
C GLY A 335 14.86 23.73 -16.33
N SER A 336 15.03 23.84 -15.03
CA SER A 336 15.87 22.94 -14.23
C SER A 336 15.16 22.55 -12.95
N VAL A 337 15.26 21.28 -12.55
CA VAL A 337 14.75 20.76 -11.28
C VAL A 337 15.73 19.77 -10.68
N LEU A 338 15.90 19.84 -9.38
CA LEU A 338 16.60 18.81 -8.61
C LEU A 338 15.58 17.77 -8.13
N ILE A 339 15.70 16.53 -8.59
CA ILE A 339 14.92 15.41 -8.05
C ILE A 339 15.80 14.66 -7.07
N HIS A 340 15.34 14.58 -5.82
CA HIS A 340 16.13 14.07 -4.71
C HIS A 340 15.36 12.99 -3.94
N GLN A 341 15.85 11.75 -4.00
CA GLN A 341 15.36 10.64 -3.20
C GLN A 341 16.00 10.68 -1.82
N LYS A 342 15.17 10.69 -0.77
CA LYS A 342 15.58 10.81 0.64
C LYS A 342 15.20 9.61 1.50
N MET A 343 14.12 8.91 1.14
CA MET A 343 13.53 7.89 2.02
C MET A 343 14.18 6.52 1.87
N PHE A 344 14.79 6.21 0.75
CA PHE A 344 15.39 4.89 0.49
C PHE A 344 16.81 5.02 -0.07
N GLU A 345 17.66 4.01 0.28
CA GLU A 345 19.03 3.89 -0.20
C GLU A 345 19.08 3.34 -1.64
#